data_79f095523a13fd9a18f2649d4f6e47fc
#
_entry.id   79f095523a13fd9a18f2649d4f6e47fc
#
_cell.length_a   1.000
_cell.length_b   1.000
_cell.length_c   1.000
_cell.angle_alpha   90.00
_cell.angle_beta   90.00
_cell.angle_gamma   90.00
#
_symmetry.space_group_name_H-M   'P 1'
#
loop_
_entity.id
_entity.type
_entity.pdbx_description
1 polymer ?
#
loop_
_entity_poly.entity_id
_entity_poly.type
_entity_poly.pdbx_seq_one_letter_code
_entity_poly.pdbx_strand_id
1 'polypeptide(L)'
;MQGTVWPVEYATISAKISGTLELLKVDEGDVRKKGDLLFGIDRQILKNQVTLREDEIKVKQAELESAKIALESAKILEEKATIDYKRSLTLWSSKATSQSELETYETNYKKAETDVNNAKAAIVNAEAQLKQAEGNLIIARKNLDDSVVYAPFDCVVTDKYVEENEYVSTGQNILKLENQQKLEVICYISAVYYDLVKAGSTPVHFALDGVDKGKGVVTYKAPSIDPESRTFKFKVLVPPGISLVSGTLCDLNIILEEKEAYGLPTDALLLRANDRYIAYAIDPEKRAKSFDVVRGIVDGAYCEIVNAQELLNERFVVTGQTFVNNGSLLRAVDEK
;
A
#
# COMPACT_ATOMS: atom_id res chain seq x y z
N MET A 1 -7.15 8.31 24.61
CA MET A 1 -6.25 7.19 24.28
C MET A 1 -5.10 7.69 23.43
N GLN A 2 -3.97 6.96 23.44
CA GLN A 2 -2.81 7.36 22.67
C GLN A 2 -2.67 6.54 21.39
N GLY A 3 -2.29 7.21 20.30
CA GLY A 3 -1.94 6.61 19.03
C GLY A 3 -0.59 7.12 18.55
N THR A 4 0.01 6.39 17.61
CA THR A 4 1.27 6.78 16.99
C THR A 4 0.99 7.38 15.62
N VAL A 5 1.61 8.52 15.33
CA VAL A 5 1.53 9.20 14.03
C VAL A 5 2.41 8.46 13.03
N TRP A 6 1.86 8.09 11.88
CA TRP A 6 2.56 7.39 10.81
C TRP A 6 2.30 8.07 9.46
N PRO A 7 3.26 8.06 8.54
CA PRO A 7 3.00 8.49 7.17
C PRO A 7 2.13 7.44 6.46
N VAL A 8 1.17 7.91 5.66
CA VAL A 8 0.34 7.03 4.82
C VAL A 8 1.17 6.38 3.71
N GLU A 9 2.10 7.15 3.15
CA GLU A 9 3.00 6.71 2.09
C GLU A 9 4.44 6.76 2.62
N TYR A 10 5.08 5.61 2.68
CA TYR A 10 6.48 5.47 3.03
C TYR A 10 7.13 4.34 2.27
N ALA A 11 8.43 4.40 2.06
CA ALA A 11 9.18 3.35 1.39
C ALA A 11 10.63 3.33 1.85
N THR A 12 11.16 2.12 2.04
CA THR A 12 12.61 1.91 2.11
C THR A 12 13.08 1.57 0.70
N ILE A 13 13.91 2.42 0.13
CA ILE A 13 14.45 2.26 -1.22
C ILE A 13 15.74 1.45 -1.13
N SER A 14 15.78 0.33 -1.82
CA SER A 14 16.93 -0.58 -1.86
C SER A 14 17.55 -0.59 -3.25
N ALA A 15 18.84 -0.91 -3.33
CA ALA A 15 19.53 -1.12 -4.59
C ALA A 15 18.92 -2.31 -5.34
N LYS A 16 18.53 -2.12 -6.61
CA LYS A 16 17.98 -3.17 -7.45
C LYS A 16 19.06 -4.03 -8.12
N ILE A 17 20.24 -3.46 -8.27
CA ILE A 17 21.43 -4.12 -8.82
C ILE A 17 22.64 -3.83 -7.93
N SER A 18 23.68 -4.65 -8.04
CA SER A 18 24.94 -4.42 -7.33
C SER A 18 25.86 -3.52 -8.14
N GLY A 19 26.62 -2.67 -7.47
CA GLY A 19 27.62 -1.80 -8.09
C GLY A 19 28.04 -0.66 -7.17
N THR A 20 28.91 0.24 -7.64
CA THR A 20 29.32 1.43 -6.91
C THR A 20 28.27 2.53 -7.06
N LEU A 21 27.89 3.16 -5.98
CA LEU A 21 26.97 4.29 -5.95
C LEU A 21 27.69 5.54 -6.49
N GLU A 22 27.56 5.80 -7.81
CA GLU A 22 28.28 6.86 -8.49
C GLU A 22 27.66 8.24 -8.20
N LEU A 23 26.38 8.27 -7.91
CA LEU A 23 25.62 9.49 -7.72
C LEU A 23 24.61 9.32 -6.60
N LEU A 24 24.68 10.19 -5.59
CA LEU A 24 23.68 10.32 -4.53
C LEU A 24 23.24 11.79 -4.46
N LYS A 25 22.05 12.10 -5.00
CA LYS A 25 21.55 13.49 -5.17
C LYS A 25 20.74 13.99 -3.99
N VAL A 26 20.69 13.24 -2.89
CA VAL A 26 19.83 13.52 -1.75
C VAL A 26 20.55 13.32 -0.43
N ASP A 27 20.21 14.15 0.53
CA ASP A 27 20.61 14.04 1.93
C ASP A 27 19.38 13.93 2.84
N GLU A 28 19.62 13.55 4.11
CA GLU A 28 18.58 13.52 5.12
C GLU A 28 17.92 14.88 5.31
N GLY A 29 16.59 14.92 5.34
CA GLY A 29 15.79 16.13 5.40
C GLY A 29 15.40 16.72 4.03
N ASP A 30 15.97 16.23 2.94
CA ASP A 30 15.65 16.72 1.59
C ASP A 30 14.21 16.40 1.19
N VAL A 31 13.53 17.38 0.61
CA VAL A 31 12.21 17.24 0.01
C VAL A 31 12.36 16.91 -1.47
N ARG A 32 11.72 15.85 -1.93
CA ARG A 32 11.72 15.41 -3.32
C ARG A 32 10.31 15.19 -3.83
N LYS A 33 10.08 15.52 -5.10
CA LYS A 33 8.82 15.24 -5.79
C LYS A 33 8.87 13.87 -6.46
N LYS A 34 7.71 13.31 -6.70
CA LYS A 34 7.58 12.09 -7.49
C LYS A 34 8.29 12.23 -8.84
N GLY A 35 9.19 11.30 -9.13
CA GLY A 35 10.00 11.28 -10.35
C GLY A 35 11.34 12.02 -10.24
N ASP A 36 11.66 12.66 -9.12
CA ASP A 36 12.98 13.23 -8.89
C ASP A 36 14.03 12.14 -8.73
N LEU A 37 15.23 12.40 -9.26
CA LEU A 37 16.37 11.49 -9.15
C LEU A 37 16.85 11.42 -7.70
N LEU A 38 16.96 10.21 -7.16
CA LEU A 38 17.49 9.95 -5.83
C LEU A 38 18.98 9.56 -5.90
N PHE A 39 19.27 8.47 -6.60
CA PHE A 39 20.64 7.98 -6.76
C PHE A 39 20.85 7.22 -8.07
N GLY A 40 22.12 7.02 -8.43
CA GLY A 40 22.56 6.24 -9.57
C GLY A 40 23.75 5.34 -9.23
N ILE A 41 23.66 4.08 -9.64
CA ILE A 41 24.75 3.11 -9.59
C ILE A 41 25.57 3.21 -10.88
N ASP A 42 26.88 2.97 -10.86
CA ASP A 42 27.76 3.07 -12.04
C ASP A 42 27.14 2.38 -13.27
N ARG A 43 26.97 3.20 -14.31
CA ARG A 43 26.24 2.82 -15.53
C ARG A 43 27.15 2.42 -16.68
N GLN A 44 28.46 2.64 -16.57
CA GLN A 44 29.36 2.45 -17.72
C GLN A 44 29.40 1.01 -18.20
N ILE A 45 29.53 0.08 -17.27
CA ILE A 45 29.54 -1.36 -17.58
C ILE A 45 28.19 -1.78 -18.16
N LEU A 46 27.08 -1.32 -17.59
CA LEU A 46 25.72 -1.66 -18.03
C LEU A 46 25.42 -1.14 -19.44
N LYS A 47 25.84 0.09 -19.76
CA LYS A 47 25.73 0.62 -21.13
C LYS A 47 26.48 -0.22 -22.13
N ASN A 48 27.70 -0.62 -21.79
CA ASN A 48 28.51 -1.49 -22.65
C ASN A 48 27.86 -2.86 -22.84
N GLN A 49 27.23 -3.41 -21.80
CA GLN A 49 26.48 -4.67 -21.91
C GLN A 49 25.26 -4.53 -22.84
N VAL A 50 24.52 -3.42 -22.78
CA VAL A 50 23.41 -3.16 -23.71
C VAL A 50 23.92 -3.12 -25.14
N THR A 51 24.99 -2.36 -25.43
CA THR A 51 25.60 -2.30 -26.76
C THR A 51 26.03 -3.67 -27.26
N LEU A 52 26.68 -4.47 -26.40
CA LEU A 52 27.09 -5.85 -26.77
C LEU A 52 25.89 -6.73 -27.16
N ARG A 53 24.76 -6.63 -26.43
CA ARG A 53 23.53 -7.38 -26.76
C ARG A 53 22.85 -6.87 -28.04
N GLU A 54 22.93 -5.58 -28.32
CA GLU A 54 22.44 -5.01 -29.59
C GLU A 54 23.25 -5.53 -30.78
N ASP A 55 24.56 -5.64 -30.63
CA ASP A 55 25.42 -6.21 -31.69
C ASP A 55 25.20 -7.72 -31.86
N GLU A 56 24.95 -8.47 -30.78
CA GLU A 56 24.57 -9.89 -30.82
C GLU A 56 23.28 -10.10 -31.67
N ILE A 57 22.28 -9.22 -31.51
CA ILE A 57 21.05 -9.26 -32.31
C ILE A 57 21.37 -9.09 -33.80
N LYS A 58 22.24 -8.13 -34.17
CA LYS A 58 22.64 -7.93 -35.58
C LYS A 58 23.28 -9.19 -36.17
N VAL A 59 24.12 -9.88 -35.40
CA VAL A 59 24.72 -11.15 -35.84
C VAL A 59 23.64 -12.22 -36.06
N LYS A 60 22.68 -12.36 -35.13
CA LYS A 60 21.60 -13.35 -35.26
C LYS A 60 20.62 -13.02 -36.39
N GLN A 61 20.41 -11.75 -36.68
CA GLN A 61 19.63 -11.31 -37.86
C GLN A 61 20.33 -11.70 -39.18
N ALA A 62 21.67 -11.55 -39.25
CA ALA A 62 22.44 -11.97 -40.42
C ALA A 62 22.43 -13.49 -40.59
N GLU A 63 22.50 -14.27 -39.51
CA GLU A 63 22.38 -15.73 -39.55
C GLU A 63 21.00 -16.17 -40.06
N LEU A 64 19.91 -15.53 -39.59
CA LEU A 64 18.55 -15.81 -40.09
C LEU A 64 18.41 -15.50 -41.58
N GLU A 65 18.97 -14.38 -42.03
CA GLU A 65 18.93 -14.02 -43.44
C GLU A 65 19.72 -15.01 -44.29
N SER A 66 20.87 -15.48 -43.85
CA SER A 66 21.62 -16.55 -44.50
C SER A 66 20.83 -17.86 -44.59
N ALA A 67 20.09 -18.22 -43.53
CA ALA A 67 19.25 -19.42 -43.55
C ALA A 67 18.07 -19.27 -44.56
N LYS A 68 17.50 -18.09 -44.70
CA LYS A 68 16.45 -17.80 -45.69
C LYS A 68 16.96 -17.91 -47.13
N ILE A 69 18.16 -17.40 -47.40
CA ILE A 69 18.82 -17.54 -48.72
C ILE A 69 19.09 -19.01 -49.03
N ALA A 70 19.54 -19.80 -48.02
CA ALA A 70 19.76 -21.24 -48.18
C ALA A 70 18.46 -21.99 -48.51
N LEU A 71 17.34 -21.62 -47.87
CA LEU A 71 16.01 -22.20 -48.22
C LEU A 71 15.62 -21.88 -49.65
N GLU A 72 15.81 -20.64 -50.11
CA GLU A 72 15.48 -20.27 -51.49
C GLU A 72 16.28 -21.04 -52.49
N SER A 73 17.60 -21.24 -52.23
CA SER A 73 18.47 -22.10 -53.05
C SER A 73 17.98 -23.56 -53.09
N ALA A 74 17.60 -24.12 -51.92
CA ALA A 74 17.09 -25.49 -51.83
C ALA A 74 15.77 -25.66 -52.59
N LYS A 75 14.85 -24.66 -52.58
CA LYS A 75 13.60 -24.68 -53.33
C LYS A 75 13.84 -24.68 -54.86
N ILE A 76 14.77 -23.88 -55.34
CA ILE A 76 15.15 -23.87 -56.78
C ILE A 76 15.62 -25.25 -57.24
N LEU A 77 16.43 -25.93 -56.40
CA LEU A 77 16.92 -27.29 -56.68
C LEU A 77 15.81 -28.34 -56.62
N GLU A 78 14.87 -28.20 -55.65
CA GLU A 78 13.67 -29.06 -55.58
C GLU A 78 12.76 -28.90 -56.80
N GLU A 79 12.51 -27.67 -57.27
CA GLU A 79 11.72 -27.39 -58.45
C GLU A 79 12.33 -28.06 -59.70
N LYS A 80 13.67 -27.94 -59.88
CA LYS A 80 14.38 -28.61 -60.95
C LYS A 80 14.24 -30.13 -60.85
N ALA A 81 14.51 -30.72 -59.68
CA ALA A 81 14.40 -32.18 -59.49
C ALA A 81 12.96 -32.68 -59.73
N THR A 82 11.95 -31.88 -59.35
CA THR A 82 10.54 -32.16 -59.60
C THR A 82 10.21 -32.20 -61.10
N ILE A 83 10.72 -31.25 -61.86
CA ILE A 83 10.51 -31.22 -63.33
C ILE A 83 11.18 -32.43 -63.98
N ASP A 84 12.44 -32.76 -63.60
CA ASP A 84 13.18 -33.85 -64.16
C ASP A 84 12.53 -35.22 -63.82
N TYR A 85 12.05 -35.41 -62.58
CA TYR A 85 11.32 -36.60 -62.17
C TYR A 85 9.98 -36.74 -62.94
N LYS A 86 9.19 -35.68 -63.08
CA LYS A 86 7.94 -35.70 -63.87
C LYS A 86 8.19 -36.05 -65.36
N ARG A 87 9.26 -35.52 -65.93
CA ARG A 87 9.67 -35.84 -67.30
C ARG A 87 10.06 -37.34 -67.41
N SER A 88 10.84 -37.89 -66.47
CA SER A 88 11.22 -39.29 -66.42
C SER A 88 10.02 -40.23 -66.28
N LEU A 89 9.01 -39.86 -65.47
CA LEU A 89 7.73 -40.58 -65.35
C LEU A 89 7.00 -40.68 -66.70
N THR A 90 6.96 -39.60 -67.45
CA THR A 90 6.32 -39.54 -68.76
C THR A 90 7.04 -40.42 -69.77
N LEU A 91 8.40 -40.39 -69.75
CA LEU A 91 9.21 -41.23 -70.66
C LEU A 91 9.10 -42.73 -70.31
N TRP A 92 9.04 -43.04 -68.99
CA TRP A 92 8.85 -44.41 -68.56
C TRP A 92 7.50 -45.01 -68.95
N SER A 93 6.44 -44.18 -68.81
CA SER A 93 5.09 -44.59 -69.26
C SER A 93 5.02 -44.89 -70.73
N SER A 94 5.82 -44.22 -71.55
CA SER A 94 5.99 -44.47 -73.02
C SER A 94 7.05 -45.54 -73.34
N LYS A 95 7.67 -46.22 -72.32
CA LYS A 95 8.75 -47.17 -72.44
C LYS A 95 10.02 -46.63 -73.07
N ALA A 96 10.25 -45.32 -72.93
CA ALA A 96 11.40 -44.62 -73.53
C ALA A 96 12.59 -44.43 -72.57
N THR A 97 12.48 -44.96 -71.36
CA THR A 97 13.56 -44.96 -70.36
C THR A 97 13.59 -46.24 -69.54
N SER A 98 14.69 -46.51 -68.76
CA SER A 98 14.82 -47.67 -67.90
C SER A 98 14.23 -47.44 -66.48
N GLN A 99 13.90 -48.50 -65.77
CA GLN A 99 13.45 -48.44 -64.38
C GLN A 99 14.52 -47.81 -63.47
N SER A 100 15.78 -48.19 -63.67
CA SER A 100 16.94 -47.67 -62.91
C SER A 100 17.09 -46.17 -63.04
N GLU A 101 16.82 -45.62 -64.22
CA GLU A 101 16.87 -44.20 -64.49
C GLU A 101 15.70 -43.43 -63.80
N LEU A 102 14.49 -44.01 -63.84
CA LEU A 102 13.36 -43.48 -63.09
C LEU A 102 13.61 -43.43 -61.57
N GLU A 103 14.15 -44.53 -61.00
CA GLU A 103 14.51 -44.63 -59.56
C GLU A 103 15.60 -43.59 -59.19
N THR A 104 16.50 -43.28 -60.10
CA THR A 104 17.51 -42.24 -59.87
C THR A 104 16.88 -40.85 -59.75
N TYR A 105 15.97 -40.49 -60.68
CA TYR A 105 15.26 -39.18 -60.60
C TYR A 105 14.33 -39.10 -59.41
N GLU A 106 13.67 -40.20 -59.02
CA GLU A 106 12.84 -40.25 -57.82
C GLU A 106 13.69 -40.02 -56.54
N THR A 107 14.85 -40.64 -56.47
CA THR A 107 15.79 -40.49 -55.34
C THR A 107 16.31 -39.05 -55.25
N ASN A 108 16.66 -38.44 -56.41
CA ASN A 108 17.09 -37.03 -56.45
C ASN A 108 16.00 -36.08 -56.03
N TYR A 109 14.74 -36.33 -56.45
CA TYR A 109 13.58 -35.53 -55.99
C TYR A 109 13.39 -35.64 -54.47
N LYS A 110 13.35 -36.87 -53.90
CA LYS A 110 13.22 -37.09 -52.46
C LYS A 110 14.35 -36.43 -51.67
N LYS A 111 15.60 -36.46 -52.23
CA LYS A 111 16.72 -35.78 -51.60
C LYS A 111 16.50 -34.25 -51.56
N ALA A 112 16.11 -33.66 -52.67
CA ALA A 112 15.87 -32.22 -52.77
C ALA A 112 14.72 -31.77 -51.81
N GLU A 113 13.64 -32.58 -51.71
CA GLU A 113 12.55 -32.34 -50.73
C GLU A 113 13.07 -32.38 -49.29
N THR A 114 13.95 -33.32 -48.98
CA THR A 114 14.59 -33.40 -47.62
C THR A 114 15.47 -32.17 -47.36
N ASP A 115 16.21 -31.71 -48.36
CA ASP A 115 17.10 -30.54 -48.27
C ASP A 115 16.27 -29.25 -47.99
N VAL A 116 15.10 -29.11 -48.61
CA VAL A 116 14.13 -28.02 -48.33
C VAL A 116 13.61 -28.10 -46.88
N ASN A 117 13.30 -29.31 -46.39
CA ASN A 117 12.84 -29.50 -45.03
C ASN A 117 13.94 -29.18 -44.01
N ASN A 118 15.19 -29.56 -44.27
CA ASN A 118 16.34 -29.20 -43.47
C ASN A 118 16.58 -27.69 -43.43
N ALA A 119 16.47 -27.01 -44.57
CA ALA A 119 16.61 -25.55 -44.62
C ALA A 119 15.46 -24.82 -43.89
N LYS A 120 14.24 -25.35 -43.95
CA LYS A 120 13.13 -24.82 -43.11
C LYS A 120 13.42 -24.97 -41.60
N ALA A 121 13.92 -26.12 -41.20
CA ALA A 121 14.32 -26.37 -39.78
C ALA A 121 15.45 -25.41 -39.31
N ALA A 122 16.41 -25.12 -40.24
CA ALA A 122 17.47 -24.16 -39.95
C ALA A 122 16.93 -22.73 -39.70
N ILE A 123 15.91 -22.31 -40.44
CA ILE A 123 15.23 -21.00 -40.20
C ILE A 123 14.58 -20.99 -38.83
N VAL A 124 13.82 -22.03 -38.48
CA VAL A 124 13.17 -22.10 -37.13
C VAL A 124 14.20 -22.01 -36.01
N ASN A 125 15.37 -22.67 -36.17
CA ASN A 125 16.47 -22.58 -35.21
C ASN A 125 17.05 -21.17 -35.15
N ALA A 126 17.28 -20.50 -36.29
CA ALA A 126 17.81 -19.13 -36.33
C ALA A 126 16.83 -18.13 -35.73
N GLU A 127 15.53 -18.27 -35.97
CA GLU A 127 14.47 -17.45 -35.36
C GLU A 127 14.43 -17.63 -33.84
N ALA A 128 14.57 -18.86 -33.34
CA ALA A 128 14.63 -19.14 -31.91
C ALA A 128 15.85 -18.48 -31.24
N GLN A 129 17.02 -18.53 -31.90
CA GLN A 129 18.23 -17.88 -31.42
C GLN A 129 18.12 -16.35 -31.43
N LEU A 130 17.52 -15.76 -32.47
CA LEU A 130 17.26 -14.32 -32.52
C LEU A 130 16.36 -13.90 -31.36
N LYS A 131 15.26 -14.61 -31.13
CA LYS A 131 14.34 -14.36 -30.03
C LYS A 131 15.02 -14.46 -28.66
N GLN A 132 15.95 -15.40 -28.50
CA GLN A 132 16.76 -15.52 -27.28
C GLN A 132 17.68 -14.30 -27.08
N ALA A 133 18.34 -13.82 -28.15
CA ALA A 133 19.18 -12.62 -28.11
C ALA A 133 18.38 -11.36 -27.77
N GLU A 134 17.16 -11.22 -28.33
CA GLU A 134 16.23 -10.14 -27.98
C GLU A 134 15.84 -10.19 -26.50
N GLY A 135 15.55 -11.35 -25.95
CA GLY A 135 15.29 -11.53 -24.52
C GLY A 135 16.47 -11.09 -23.64
N ASN A 136 17.70 -11.43 -24.04
CA ASN A 136 18.91 -11.02 -23.34
C ASN A 136 19.10 -9.49 -23.39
N LEU A 137 18.76 -8.83 -24.50
CA LEU A 137 18.80 -7.37 -24.60
C LEU A 137 17.79 -6.71 -23.65
N ILE A 138 16.57 -7.25 -23.55
CA ILE A 138 15.55 -6.75 -22.63
C ILE A 138 16.08 -6.78 -21.19
N ILE A 139 16.73 -7.88 -20.78
CA ILE A 139 17.33 -8.01 -19.44
C ILE A 139 18.45 -6.97 -19.24
N ALA A 140 19.34 -6.80 -20.22
CA ALA A 140 20.43 -5.83 -20.13
C ALA A 140 19.92 -4.39 -20.02
N ARG A 141 18.88 -4.01 -20.80
CA ARG A 141 18.22 -2.71 -20.70
C ARG A 141 17.56 -2.52 -19.36
N LYS A 142 16.86 -3.54 -18.85
CA LYS A 142 16.23 -3.49 -17.52
C LYS A 142 17.26 -3.25 -16.42
N ASN A 143 18.41 -3.90 -16.47
CA ASN A 143 19.49 -3.67 -15.51
C ASN A 143 20.03 -2.22 -15.61
N LEU A 144 20.16 -1.69 -16.83
CA LEU A 144 20.56 -0.29 -17.02
C LEU A 144 19.51 0.70 -16.49
N ASP A 145 18.23 0.42 -16.65
CA ASP A 145 17.14 1.24 -16.11
C ASP A 145 17.11 1.17 -14.57
N ASP A 146 17.31 -0.02 -14.01
CA ASP A 146 17.32 -0.25 -12.56
C ASP A 146 18.58 0.31 -11.87
N SER A 147 19.58 0.77 -12.64
CA SER A 147 20.75 1.49 -12.11
C SER A 147 20.44 2.89 -11.64
N VAL A 148 19.29 3.47 -12.02
CA VAL A 148 18.86 4.80 -11.61
C VAL A 148 17.54 4.70 -10.90
N VAL A 149 17.44 5.29 -9.71
CA VAL A 149 16.27 5.21 -8.87
C VAL A 149 15.68 6.60 -8.65
N TYR A 150 14.37 6.70 -8.84
CA TYR A 150 13.59 7.91 -8.72
C TYR A 150 12.60 7.83 -7.56
N ALA A 151 12.20 8.98 -7.02
CA ALA A 151 11.20 9.07 -5.97
C ALA A 151 9.83 8.53 -6.45
N PRO A 152 9.24 7.55 -5.75
CA PRO A 152 7.97 6.94 -6.15
C PRO A 152 6.75 7.82 -5.86
N PHE A 153 6.87 8.74 -4.90
CA PHE A 153 5.86 9.72 -4.47
C PHE A 153 6.55 10.98 -3.94
N ASP A 154 5.79 12.03 -3.66
CA ASP A 154 6.29 13.25 -3.01
C ASP A 154 6.71 12.92 -1.58
N CYS A 155 7.98 13.11 -1.24
CA CYS A 155 8.56 12.60 -0.01
C CYS A 155 9.62 13.50 0.60
N VAL A 156 9.93 13.21 1.85
CA VAL A 156 11.11 13.66 2.56
C VAL A 156 12.02 12.45 2.80
N VAL A 157 13.32 12.62 2.61
CA VAL A 157 14.32 11.60 2.96
C VAL A 157 14.49 11.62 4.47
N THR A 158 14.11 10.53 5.14
CA THR A 158 14.24 10.43 6.62
C THR A 158 15.53 9.80 7.06
N ASP A 159 16.04 8.85 6.30
CA ASP A 159 17.28 8.14 6.64
C ASP A 159 18.10 7.86 5.37
N LYS A 160 19.41 8.00 5.48
CA LYS A 160 20.41 7.65 4.47
C LYS A 160 21.33 6.57 5.06
N TYR A 161 21.34 5.39 4.45
CA TYR A 161 22.07 4.23 4.98
C TYR A 161 23.45 4.03 4.34
N VAL A 162 23.77 4.73 3.26
CA VAL A 162 25.01 4.59 2.50
C VAL A 162 25.47 5.94 1.98
N GLU A 163 26.77 6.04 1.67
CA GLU A 163 27.38 7.25 1.11
C GLU A 163 27.70 7.08 -0.38
N GLU A 164 27.93 8.22 -1.06
CA GLU A 164 28.40 8.23 -2.43
C GLU A 164 29.79 7.56 -2.54
N ASN A 165 30.03 6.83 -3.63
CA ASN A 165 31.19 6.01 -3.88
C ASN A 165 31.30 4.70 -3.06
N GLU A 166 30.30 4.35 -2.27
CA GLU A 166 30.24 3.04 -1.65
C GLU A 166 29.75 1.96 -2.62
N TYR A 167 30.23 0.73 -2.43
CA TYR A 167 29.72 -0.43 -3.16
C TYR A 167 28.48 -0.99 -2.48
N VAL A 168 27.39 -1.11 -3.22
CA VAL A 168 26.12 -1.62 -2.75
C VAL A 168 25.76 -2.95 -3.39
N SER A 169 25.11 -3.81 -2.63
CA SER A 169 24.60 -5.11 -3.10
C SER A 169 23.12 -5.04 -3.41
N THR A 170 22.66 -5.90 -4.32
CA THR A 170 21.22 -6.02 -4.62
C THR A 170 20.41 -6.31 -3.34
N GLY A 171 19.38 -5.52 -3.09
CA GLY A 171 18.53 -5.60 -1.89
C GLY A 171 19.04 -4.80 -0.70
N GLN A 172 20.22 -4.20 -0.74
CA GLN A 172 20.74 -3.33 0.32
C GLN A 172 19.92 -2.04 0.38
N ASN A 173 19.48 -1.65 1.59
CA ASN A 173 18.75 -0.41 1.81
C ASN A 173 19.66 0.79 1.60
N ILE A 174 19.19 1.76 0.85
CA ILE A 174 19.91 3.00 0.50
C ILE A 174 19.28 4.20 1.21
N LEU A 175 17.98 4.38 1.08
CA LEU A 175 17.23 5.52 1.62
C LEU A 175 15.91 5.05 2.24
N LYS A 176 15.45 5.84 3.22
CA LYS A 176 14.07 5.74 3.71
C LYS A 176 13.34 7.05 3.37
N LEU A 177 12.15 6.91 2.81
CA LEU A 177 11.33 8.02 2.33
C LEU A 177 9.97 8.01 3.01
N GLU A 178 9.49 9.18 3.40
CA GLU A 178 8.18 9.35 4.02
C GLU A 178 7.44 10.56 3.41
N ASN A 179 6.15 10.41 3.16
CA ASN A 179 5.29 11.53 2.80
C ASN A 179 4.75 12.20 4.07
N GLN A 180 5.35 13.32 4.46
CA GLN A 180 4.95 14.06 5.65
C GLN A 180 3.68 14.91 5.47
N GLN A 181 3.16 15.02 4.26
CA GLN A 181 1.89 15.75 4.01
C GLN A 181 0.65 14.88 4.23
N LYS A 182 0.81 13.56 4.21
CA LYS A 182 -0.26 12.59 4.41
C LYS A 182 0.05 11.70 5.60
N LEU A 183 -0.45 12.10 6.76
CA LEU A 183 -0.24 11.38 8.01
C LEU A 183 -1.53 10.69 8.46
N GLU A 184 -1.40 9.58 9.15
CA GLU A 184 -2.46 8.88 9.85
C GLU A 184 -2.04 8.59 11.28
N VAL A 185 -2.98 8.56 12.21
CA VAL A 185 -2.74 8.11 13.57
C VAL A 185 -3.25 6.68 13.69
N ILE A 186 -2.37 5.80 14.12
CA ILE A 186 -2.68 4.38 14.35
C ILE A 186 -2.90 4.18 15.84
N CYS A 187 -4.07 3.66 16.18
CA CYS A 187 -4.45 3.37 17.56
C CYS A 187 -4.95 1.94 17.73
N TYR A 188 -4.87 1.49 18.97
CA TYR A 188 -5.40 0.21 19.43
C TYR A 188 -6.38 0.44 20.57
N ILE A 189 -7.57 -0.13 20.47
CA ILE A 189 -8.65 0.03 21.45
C ILE A 189 -9.22 -1.34 21.84
N SER A 190 -9.73 -1.45 23.07
CA SER A 190 -10.33 -2.69 23.58
C SER A 190 -11.48 -3.18 22.68
N ALA A 191 -11.53 -4.50 22.50
CA ALA A 191 -12.56 -5.20 21.74
C ALA A 191 -14.01 -4.88 22.19
N VAL A 192 -14.21 -4.47 23.44
CA VAL A 192 -15.52 -4.08 23.97
C VAL A 192 -16.17 -2.96 23.15
N TYR A 193 -15.37 -2.08 22.55
CA TYR A 193 -15.84 -0.97 21.74
C TYR A 193 -15.97 -1.30 20.24
N TYR A 194 -15.77 -2.57 19.87
CA TYR A 194 -15.70 -2.96 18.46
C TYR A 194 -16.95 -2.55 17.68
N ASP A 195 -18.14 -2.82 18.20
CA ASP A 195 -19.40 -2.53 17.49
C ASP A 195 -19.75 -1.03 17.47
N LEU A 196 -19.19 -0.26 18.40
CA LEU A 196 -19.44 1.18 18.51
C LEU A 196 -18.58 2.00 17.55
N VAL A 197 -17.35 1.55 17.26
CA VAL A 197 -16.45 2.23 16.33
C VAL A 197 -16.79 1.84 14.90
N LYS A 198 -17.11 2.81 14.07
CA LYS A 198 -17.47 2.64 12.64
C LYS A 198 -16.54 3.47 11.76
N ALA A 199 -15.90 2.83 10.78
CA ALA A 199 -15.12 3.53 9.78
C ALA A 199 -16.00 4.46 8.93
N GLY A 200 -15.52 5.67 8.66
CA GLY A 200 -16.21 6.69 7.89
C GLY A 200 -17.18 7.56 8.69
N SER A 201 -17.48 7.22 9.96
CA SER A 201 -18.50 7.97 10.72
C SER A 201 -18.13 8.31 12.16
N THR A 202 -17.34 7.46 12.86
CA THR A 202 -17.01 7.74 14.26
C THR A 202 -16.09 8.97 14.38
N PRO A 203 -16.52 10.05 15.05
CA PRO A 203 -15.75 11.27 15.20
C PRO A 203 -14.60 11.06 16.19
N VAL A 204 -13.50 11.77 15.95
CA VAL A 204 -12.30 11.73 16.78
C VAL A 204 -11.74 13.13 16.91
N HIS A 205 -11.33 13.54 18.11
CA HIS A 205 -10.57 14.75 18.36
C HIS A 205 -9.10 14.42 18.57
N PHE A 206 -8.23 15.15 17.89
CA PHE A 206 -6.79 15.07 18.06
C PHE A 206 -6.36 16.01 19.19
N ALA A 207 -5.60 15.52 20.13
CA ALA A 207 -4.98 16.34 21.17
C ALA A 207 -3.46 16.02 21.23
N LEU A 208 -2.66 17.04 21.46
CA LEU A 208 -1.22 16.91 21.67
C LEU A 208 -0.88 17.71 22.92
N ASP A 209 -0.28 17.06 23.91
CA ASP A 209 0.05 17.67 25.21
C ASP A 209 -1.17 18.35 25.87
N GLY A 210 -2.35 17.75 25.73
CA GLY A 210 -3.61 18.29 26.31
C GLY A 210 -4.25 19.44 25.50
N VAL A 211 -3.64 19.85 24.39
CA VAL A 211 -4.17 20.91 23.51
C VAL A 211 -4.92 20.27 22.36
N ASP A 212 -6.21 20.63 22.20
CA ASP A 212 -7.01 20.21 21.04
C ASP A 212 -6.40 20.75 19.75
N LYS A 213 -6.13 19.87 18.81
CA LYS A 213 -5.53 20.17 17.49
C LYS A 213 -6.55 20.11 16.37
N GLY A 214 -7.75 19.58 16.62
CA GLY A 214 -8.81 19.50 15.63
C GLY A 214 -9.54 18.17 15.60
N LYS A 215 -10.45 18.04 14.65
CA LYS A 215 -11.38 16.91 14.52
C LYS A 215 -11.08 16.09 13.27
N GLY A 216 -11.33 14.80 13.36
CA GLY A 216 -11.29 13.86 12.26
C GLY A 216 -12.33 12.78 12.41
N VAL A 217 -12.25 11.77 11.54
CA VAL A 217 -13.10 10.58 11.61
C VAL A 217 -12.23 9.33 11.49
N VAL A 218 -12.69 8.23 12.08
CA VAL A 218 -12.05 6.94 11.89
C VAL A 218 -12.12 6.57 10.41
N THR A 219 -10.97 6.41 9.75
CA THR A 219 -10.90 6.07 8.32
C THR A 219 -10.81 4.57 8.07
N TYR A 220 -10.22 3.84 9.00
CA TYR A 220 -10.06 2.40 8.93
C TYR A 220 -10.29 1.74 10.29
N LYS A 221 -10.93 0.59 10.30
CA LYS A 221 -11.11 -0.30 11.44
C LYS A 221 -10.68 -1.70 11.02
N ALA A 222 -9.82 -2.34 11.82
CA ALA A 222 -9.39 -3.70 11.54
C ALA A 222 -10.59 -4.67 11.58
N PRO A 223 -10.69 -5.60 10.62
CA PRO A 223 -11.77 -6.58 10.59
C PRO A 223 -11.61 -7.70 11.63
N SER A 224 -10.48 -7.75 12.32
CA SER A 224 -10.14 -8.76 13.32
C SER A 224 -9.69 -8.12 14.62
N ILE A 225 -9.89 -8.84 15.71
CA ILE A 225 -9.44 -8.51 17.06
C ILE A 225 -8.20 -9.35 17.34
N ASP A 226 -7.17 -8.74 17.88
CA ASP A 226 -5.99 -9.46 18.36
C ASP A 226 -6.34 -10.26 19.62
N PRO A 227 -6.15 -11.61 19.62
CA PRO A 227 -6.60 -12.45 20.72
C PRO A 227 -5.74 -12.32 21.99
N GLU A 228 -4.48 -11.89 21.88
CA GLU A 228 -3.58 -11.74 23.02
C GLU A 228 -3.85 -10.45 23.76
N SER A 229 -3.86 -9.32 23.04
CA SER A 229 -4.11 -8.01 23.62
C SER A 229 -5.60 -7.70 23.82
N ARG A 230 -6.49 -8.44 23.17
CA ARG A 230 -7.94 -8.18 23.12
C ARG A 230 -8.26 -6.77 22.64
N THR A 231 -7.46 -6.28 21.68
CA THR A 231 -7.63 -4.97 21.05
C THR A 231 -7.85 -5.11 19.56
N PHE A 232 -8.35 -4.06 18.95
CA PHE A 232 -8.37 -3.93 17.50
C PHE A 232 -7.73 -2.61 17.08
N LYS A 233 -7.10 -2.66 15.92
CA LYS A 233 -6.46 -1.49 15.30
C LYS A 233 -7.50 -0.66 14.55
N PHE A 234 -7.42 0.66 14.72
CA PHE A 234 -8.09 1.60 13.83
C PHE A 234 -7.13 2.71 13.43
N LYS A 235 -7.47 3.43 12.36
CA LYS A 235 -6.67 4.52 11.83
C LYS A 235 -7.53 5.74 11.63
N VAL A 236 -6.92 6.88 11.84
CA VAL A 236 -7.55 8.20 11.63
C VAL A 236 -6.62 9.02 10.75
N LEU A 237 -7.10 9.44 9.58
CA LEU A 237 -6.32 10.34 8.73
C LEU A 237 -6.24 11.72 9.39
N VAL A 238 -5.04 12.28 9.41
CA VAL A 238 -4.82 13.64 9.93
C VAL A 238 -5.34 14.65 8.92
N PRO A 239 -6.32 15.48 9.28
CA PRO A 239 -6.86 16.50 8.37
C PRO A 239 -5.82 17.57 8.01
N PRO A 240 -5.96 18.23 6.85
CA PRO A 240 -5.13 19.36 6.50
C PRO A 240 -5.20 20.47 7.55
N GLY A 241 -4.05 21.07 7.88
CA GLY A 241 -3.94 22.15 8.88
C GLY A 241 -3.56 21.70 10.28
N ILE A 242 -3.58 20.39 10.57
CA ILE A 242 -3.04 19.82 11.80
C ILE A 242 -1.57 19.47 11.58
N SER A 243 -0.68 20.14 12.29
CA SER A 243 0.76 19.86 12.24
C SER A 243 1.11 18.76 13.25
N LEU A 244 1.39 17.58 12.77
CA LEU A 244 1.92 16.45 13.52
C LEU A 244 3.21 15.97 12.87
N VAL A 245 4.08 15.35 13.65
CA VAL A 245 5.35 14.78 13.18
C VAL A 245 5.25 13.26 13.21
N SER A 246 5.70 12.60 12.14
CA SER A 246 5.79 11.13 12.08
C SER A 246 6.60 10.59 13.26
N GLY A 247 6.13 9.50 13.85
CA GLY A 247 6.75 8.85 15.03
C GLY A 247 6.32 9.41 16.37
N THR A 248 5.62 10.55 16.43
CA THR A 248 5.14 11.10 17.72
C THR A 248 3.89 10.40 18.22
N LEU A 249 3.64 10.49 19.53
CA LEU A 249 2.39 10.09 20.13
C LEU A 249 1.37 11.24 20.02
N CYS A 250 0.13 10.87 19.74
CA CYS A 250 -1.00 11.79 19.68
C CYS A 250 -2.15 11.21 20.50
N ASP A 251 -2.74 12.04 21.36
CA ASP A 251 -3.92 11.65 22.09
C ASP A 251 -5.15 11.77 21.19
N LEU A 252 -5.97 10.72 21.17
CA LEU A 252 -7.23 10.67 20.45
C LEU A 252 -8.39 10.52 21.44
N ASN A 253 -9.35 11.42 21.38
CA ASN A 253 -10.63 11.33 22.07
C ASN A 253 -11.69 10.89 21.06
N ILE A 254 -12.16 9.64 21.19
CA ILE A 254 -13.19 9.07 20.33
C ILE A 254 -14.54 9.36 20.92
N ILE A 255 -15.43 9.90 20.11
CA ILE A 255 -16.83 10.12 20.50
C ILE A 255 -17.63 8.90 20.06
N LEU A 256 -17.99 8.05 21.01
CA LEU A 256 -18.73 6.82 20.74
C LEU A 256 -20.23 7.02 20.70
N GLU A 257 -20.73 7.98 21.47
CA GLU A 257 -22.13 8.34 21.56
C GLU A 257 -22.26 9.83 21.86
N GLU A 258 -23.13 10.50 21.17
CA GLU A 258 -23.52 11.90 21.42
C GLU A 258 -25.04 11.95 21.49
N LYS A 259 -25.56 12.38 22.64
CA LYS A 259 -27.00 12.51 22.87
C LYS A 259 -27.29 13.72 23.76
N GLU A 260 -28.45 14.33 23.53
CA GLU A 260 -28.98 15.33 24.47
C GLU A 260 -29.62 14.63 25.66
N ALA A 261 -29.20 15.00 26.85
CA ALA A 261 -29.73 14.44 28.09
C ALA A 261 -29.85 15.52 29.18
N TYR A 262 -30.71 15.28 30.12
CA TYR A 262 -30.75 16.10 31.32
C TYR A 262 -29.64 15.68 32.28
N GLY A 263 -28.87 16.63 32.76
CA GLY A 263 -27.75 16.38 33.66
C GLY A 263 -27.84 17.23 34.93
N LEU A 264 -27.33 16.66 36.02
CA LEU A 264 -27.02 17.39 37.25
C LEU A 264 -25.49 17.45 37.42
N PRO A 265 -24.96 18.51 38.06
CA PRO A 265 -23.57 18.50 38.51
C PRO A 265 -23.29 17.25 39.32
N THR A 266 -22.15 16.59 39.03
CA THR A 266 -21.76 15.34 39.72
C THR A 266 -21.74 15.52 41.24
N ASP A 267 -21.32 16.68 41.72
CA ASP A 267 -21.31 17.04 43.14
C ASP A 267 -22.68 17.08 43.80
N ALA A 268 -23.75 17.29 43.02
CA ALA A 268 -25.12 17.27 43.55
C ALA A 268 -25.61 15.84 43.88
N LEU A 269 -24.90 14.82 43.40
CA LEU A 269 -25.29 13.43 43.59
C LEU A 269 -24.60 12.84 44.82
N LEU A 270 -25.35 12.25 45.70
CA LEU A 270 -24.86 11.61 46.92
C LEU A 270 -25.04 10.09 46.83
N LEU A 271 -23.94 9.36 46.94
CA LEU A 271 -23.98 7.91 47.04
C LEU A 271 -24.48 7.48 48.42
N ARG A 272 -25.43 6.55 48.46
CA ARG A 272 -26.01 5.93 49.65
C ARG A 272 -25.77 4.43 49.64
N ALA A 273 -26.17 3.75 50.72
CA ALA A 273 -26.08 2.30 50.82
C ALA A 273 -26.77 1.61 49.61
N ASN A 274 -26.25 0.45 49.22
CA ASN A 274 -26.73 -0.35 48.08
C ASN A 274 -26.60 0.33 46.73
N ASP A 275 -25.56 1.13 46.53
CA ASP A 275 -25.21 1.77 45.28
C ASP A 275 -26.30 2.72 44.72
N ARG A 276 -27.14 3.25 45.62
CA ARG A 276 -28.20 4.23 45.29
C ARG A 276 -27.61 5.62 45.28
N TYR A 277 -27.93 6.38 44.22
CA TYR A 277 -27.65 7.81 44.17
C TYR A 277 -28.94 8.60 44.49
N ILE A 278 -28.75 9.62 45.30
CA ILE A 278 -29.83 10.56 45.63
C ILE A 278 -29.39 11.99 45.29
N ALA A 279 -30.34 12.84 44.97
CA ALA A 279 -30.19 14.31 44.94
C ALA A 279 -31.23 14.95 45.84
N TYR A 280 -30.87 16.07 46.45
CA TYR A 280 -31.84 16.86 47.21
C TYR A 280 -32.37 17.99 46.37
N ALA A 281 -33.70 18.12 46.31
CA ALA A 281 -34.35 19.28 45.76
C ALA A 281 -35.05 20.09 46.90
N ILE A 282 -35.38 21.34 46.59
CA ILE A 282 -36.05 22.26 47.51
C ILE A 282 -37.54 22.19 47.21
N ASP A 283 -38.34 21.82 48.22
CA ASP A 283 -39.79 21.84 48.14
C ASP A 283 -40.38 23.28 48.27
N PRO A 284 -41.68 23.50 48.01
CA PRO A 284 -42.31 24.82 48.19
C PRO A 284 -42.25 25.37 49.62
N GLU A 285 -42.07 24.51 50.64
CA GLU A 285 -41.92 24.87 52.04
C GLU A 285 -40.50 25.18 52.45
N LYS A 286 -39.57 25.24 51.48
CA LYS A 286 -38.12 25.44 51.66
C LYS A 286 -37.44 24.31 52.46
N ARG A 287 -37.97 23.09 52.32
CA ARG A 287 -37.35 21.91 52.94
C ARG A 287 -36.66 21.06 51.88
N ALA A 288 -35.68 20.32 52.28
CA ALA A 288 -34.98 19.37 51.45
C ALA A 288 -35.82 18.11 51.24
N LYS A 289 -36.08 17.75 50.00
CA LYS A 289 -36.71 16.50 49.60
C LYS A 289 -35.70 15.66 48.80
N SER A 290 -35.49 14.43 49.25
CA SER A 290 -34.59 13.51 48.55
C SER A 290 -35.30 12.81 47.41
N PHE A 291 -34.63 12.74 46.28
CA PHE A 291 -35.05 12.00 45.10
C PHE A 291 -34.04 10.91 44.80
N ASP A 292 -34.51 9.73 44.42
CA ASP A 292 -33.68 8.67 43.87
C ASP A 292 -33.30 9.00 42.46
N VAL A 293 -32.03 8.92 42.11
CA VAL A 293 -31.49 9.28 40.83
C VAL A 293 -30.84 8.07 40.18
N VAL A 294 -31.26 7.75 38.98
CA VAL A 294 -30.63 6.76 38.14
C VAL A 294 -29.54 7.45 37.32
N ARG A 295 -28.29 7.17 37.66
CA ARG A 295 -27.11 7.76 37.04
C ARG A 295 -26.89 7.17 35.68
N GLY A 296 -26.68 8.00 34.64
CA GLY A 296 -26.26 7.64 33.31
C GLY A 296 -24.78 7.98 33.05
N ILE A 297 -24.50 8.52 31.86
CA ILE A 297 -23.16 8.92 31.42
C ILE A 297 -22.68 10.14 32.21
N VAL A 298 -21.38 10.16 32.53
CA VAL A 298 -20.72 11.34 33.13
C VAL A 298 -19.88 12.02 32.07
N ASP A 299 -20.10 13.30 31.88
CA ASP A 299 -19.30 14.15 30.99
C ASP A 299 -18.81 15.38 31.76
N GLY A 300 -17.53 15.42 32.01
CA GLY A 300 -16.87 16.46 32.78
C GLY A 300 -17.46 16.60 34.19
N ALA A 301 -18.03 17.78 34.50
CA ALA A 301 -18.65 18.10 35.79
C ALA A 301 -20.09 17.64 35.92
N TYR A 302 -20.70 17.14 34.85
CA TYR A 302 -22.11 16.78 34.82
C TYR A 302 -22.33 15.28 34.70
N CYS A 303 -23.39 14.78 35.32
CA CYS A 303 -23.84 13.39 35.21
C CYS A 303 -25.28 13.37 34.66
N GLU A 304 -25.48 12.55 33.64
CA GLU A 304 -26.80 12.27 33.07
C GLU A 304 -27.71 11.63 34.10
N ILE A 305 -28.98 12.08 34.10
CA ILE A 305 -30.06 11.56 34.94
C ILE A 305 -31.05 10.82 34.06
N VAL A 306 -31.04 9.49 34.12
CA VAL A 306 -31.83 8.64 33.24
C VAL A 306 -33.34 8.78 33.53
N ASN A 307 -33.70 8.94 34.81
CA ASN A 307 -35.11 9.16 35.24
C ASN A 307 -35.47 10.65 35.35
N ALA A 308 -34.86 11.54 34.56
CA ALA A 308 -35.02 12.98 34.64
C ALA A 308 -36.47 13.45 34.44
N GLN A 309 -37.35 12.74 33.75
CA GLN A 309 -38.72 13.13 33.50
C GLN A 309 -39.52 13.34 34.78
N GLU A 310 -39.20 12.64 35.86
CA GLU A 310 -39.81 12.77 37.16
C GLU A 310 -39.31 14.01 37.94
N LEU A 311 -38.25 14.66 37.46
CA LEU A 311 -37.44 15.64 38.16
C LEU A 311 -37.38 17.00 37.44
N LEU A 312 -38.03 17.15 36.30
CA LEU A 312 -37.89 18.27 35.35
C LEU A 312 -38.20 19.68 35.90
N ASN A 313 -38.91 19.81 36.99
CA ASN A 313 -39.31 21.10 37.54
C ASN A 313 -38.77 21.35 38.96
N GLU A 314 -37.87 20.48 39.42
CA GLU A 314 -37.34 20.60 40.76
C GLU A 314 -36.07 21.46 40.80
N ARG A 315 -35.86 22.22 41.88
CA ARG A 315 -34.63 23.00 42.13
C ARG A 315 -33.70 22.21 43.01
N PHE A 316 -32.57 21.81 42.48
CA PHE A 316 -31.63 20.94 43.17
C PHE A 316 -30.63 21.72 44.00
N VAL A 317 -30.21 21.08 45.10
CA VAL A 317 -29.12 21.54 45.95
C VAL A 317 -27.78 21.07 45.38
N VAL A 318 -27.00 21.99 44.84
CA VAL A 318 -25.71 21.68 44.20
C VAL A 318 -24.55 21.83 45.17
N THR A 319 -24.65 22.77 46.10
CA THR A 319 -23.59 23.04 47.11
C THR A 319 -24.14 22.87 48.52
N GLY A 320 -23.34 22.22 49.39
CA GLY A 320 -23.75 21.96 50.78
C GLY A 320 -24.65 20.73 50.98
N GLN A 321 -24.90 19.96 49.95
CA GLN A 321 -25.75 18.74 49.94
C GLN A 321 -25.33 17.67 50.93
N THR A 322 -24.05 17.59 51.29
CA THR A 322 -23.50 16.63 52.29
C THR A 322 -23.98 16.90 53.71
N PHE A 323 -24.42 18.14 54.00
CA PHE A 323 -24.89 18.55 55.32
C PHE A 323 -26.45 18.53 55.39
N VAL A 324 -27.11 18.12 54.32
CA VAL A 324 -28.57 18.13 54.24
C VAL A 324 -29.13 16.72 54.45
N ASN A 325 -30.20 16.63 55.23
CA ASN A 325 -31.02 15.45 55.40
C ASN A 325 -32.44 15.72 54.88
N ASN A 326 -33.16 14.65 54.57
CA ASN A 326 -34.55 14.78 54.13
C ASN A 326 -35.39 15.54 55.18
N GLY A 327 -36.13 16.59 54.76
CA GLY A 327 -36.91 17.44 55.61
C GLY A 327 -36.14 18.61 56.24
N SER A 328 -34.82 18.75 56.07
CA SER A 328 -34.03 19.89 56.58
C SER A 328 -34.52 21.22 55.99
N LEU A 329 -34.65 22.25 56.82
CA LEU A 329 -34.98 23.60 56.34
C LEU A 329 -33.78 24.20 55.61
N LEU A 330 -33.99 24.64 54.38
CA LEU A 330 -32.94 25.18 53.52
C LEU A 330 -33.05 26.69 53.39
N ARG A 331 -31.89 27.34 53.47
CA ARG A 331 -31.76 28.74 53.06
C ARG A 331 -30.98 28.77 51.73
N ALA A 332 -31.72 28.90 50.63
CA ALA A 332 -31.08 28.99 49.32
C ALA A 332 -30.28 30.29 49.22
N VAL A 333 -29.03 30.17 48.78
CA VAL A 333 -28.23 31.28 48.28
C VAL A 333 -28.19 31.06 46.80
N ASP A 334 -28.89 31.92 46.04
CA ASP A 334 -28.89 31.80 44.56
C ASP A 334 -27.45 32.07 44.05
N GLU A 335 -26.83 31.08 43.46
CA GLU A 335 -25.61 31.29 42.67
C GLU A 335 -26.03 31.96 41.33
N LYS A 336 -25.24 32.97 40.95
CA LYS A 336 -25.43 33.74 39.71
C LYS A 336 -25.03 32.92 38.49
#